data_2f5fa8ff87a767de8a0a1de49e495d37
#
_entry.id   2f5fa8ff87a767de8a0a1de49e495d37
#
_cell.length_a   1.000
_cell.length_b   1.000
_cell.length_c   1.000
_cell.angle_alpha   90.00
_cell.angle_beta   90.00
_cell.angle_gamma   90.00
#
_symmetry.space_group_name_H-M   'P 1'
#
loop_
_entity.id
_entity.type
_entity.pdbx_description
1 polymer ?
#
loop_
_entity_poly.entity_id
_entity_poly.type
_entity_poly.pdbx_seq_one_letter_code
_entity_poly.pdbx_strand_id
1 'polypeptide(L)'
;KSADGKITLNVINYHVGTDYAADYYEYLFDAFKKTEEGKNVEFKFEEIPTTDAYNQKIKLLISSGDLPDIVLNGGNNITALAAKSGKVTDITEYLDKDPEWKAMFSDQDLEFNSYEGKVYGIPVSKEISYIYYNKDLFKKAGLEAPDVAYETWDDFYKACDTLKSKNITPVSMDTADLGWLSNLWYSGLIGTAGEEGNKFMNTMYPTDYTSDLVVNATEQLQKMLKNYTTADALGGKYDTMATHFFNGEVAMLPNGPWMIPDFKSTDKAPEGFYDKVGIMLLPGSGMESVPTPGDMVGAKDPEKIKAAVAFLKFETTAENQLKALEMAGLQPVSSNNEVPESLKESDPLMAEVLDIQSKAKYTYGQNQAYWYQNVIDTFSTQLPELAYGNMTAKEFCQKLTDAAKKN
;
A
#
# COMPACT_ATOMS: atom_id res chain seq x y z
N LYS A 1 13.60 -23.43 27.92
CA LYS A 1 12.31 -23.53 28.63
C LYS A 1 12.52 -22.96 30.02
N SER A 2 11.58 -22.14 30.50
CA SER A 2 11.52 -21.73 31.90
C SER A 2 11.33 -22.95 32.80
N ALA A 3 11.58 -22.82 34.12
CA ALA A 3 11.39 -23.89 35.10
C ALA A 3 9.96 -24.49 35.04
N ASP A 4 9.02 -23.76 34.53
CA ASP A 4 7.58 -24.12 34.39
C ASP A 4 7.24 -24.77 33.04
N GLY A 5 8.22 -25.10 32.19
CA GLY A 5 8.00 -25.71 30.87
C GLY A 5 7.47 -24.75 29.79
N LYS A 6 7.34 -23.44 30.09
CA LYS A 6 6.91 -22.41 29.15
C LYS A 6 8.01 -21.98 28.21
N ILE A 7 7.62 -21.53 27.02
CA ILE A 7 8.50 -20.94 26.01
C ILE A 7 8.39 -19.42 26.13
N THR A 8 9.49 -18.74 26.46
CA THR A 8 9.53 -17.29 26.51
C THR A 8 9.99 -16.72 25.18
N LEU A 9 9.17 -15.90 24.54
CA LEU A 9 9.51 -15.13 23.35
C LEU A 9 9.78 -13.68 23.71
N ASN A 10 10.97 -13.20 23.36
CA ASN A 10 11.33 -11.79 23.52
C ASN A 10 10.82 -10.98 22.32
N VAL A 11 10.20 -9.86 22.59
CA VAL A 11 9.65 -8.95 21.58
C VAL A 11 10.04 -7.52 21.95
N ILE A 12 10.56 -6.77 21.01
CA ILE A 12 10.66 -5.31 21.14
C ILE A 12 9.41 -4.73 20.51
N ASN A 13 8.55 -4.10 21.33
CA ASN A 13 7.26 -3.58 20.92
C ASN A 13 7.27 -2.05 20.89
N TYR A 14 6.96 -1.46 19.73
CA TYR A 14 6.79 -0.02 19.59
C TYR A 14 5.30 0.40 19.46
N HIS A 15 4.40 -0.58 19.29
CA HIS A 15 2.97 -0.36 19.30
C HIS A 15 2.47 -0.25 20.75
N VAL A 16 2.81 0.85 21.41
CA VAL A 16 2.49 1.11 22.81
C VAL A 16 2.04 2.56 23.01
N GLY A 17 1.35 2.83 24.09
CA GLY A 17 0.92 4.18 24.46
C GLY A 17 -0.08 4.76 23.45
N THR A 18 0.31 5.82 22.75
CA THR A 18 -0.54 6.52 21.77
C THR A 18 -0.37 6.02 20.33
N ASP A 19 0.40 4.95 20.12
CA ASP A 19 0.52 4.34 18.78
C ASP A 19 -0.85 3.85 18.29
N TYR A 20 -1.13 4.08 17.00
CA TYR A 20 -2.43 3.77 16.39
C TYR A 20 -2.81 2.29 16.45
N ALA A 21 -1.82 1.40 16.54
CA ALA A 21 -2.02 -0.05 16.57
C ALA A 21 -1.81 -0.66 17.97
N ALA A 22 -1.61 0.16 19.01
CA ALA A 22 -1.32 -0.32 20.37
C ALA A 22 -2.39 -1.29 20.88
N ASP A 23 -3.65 -0.93 20.80
CA ASP A 23 -4.77 -1.75 21.27
C ASP A 23 -4.88 -3.08 20.49
N TYR A 24 -4.60 -3.03 19.18
CA TYR A 24 -4.61 -4.24 18.35
C TYR A 24 -3.50 -5.21 18.74
N TYR A 25 -2.26 -4.73 18.93
CA TYR A 25 -1.16 -5.61 19.31
C TYR A 25 -1.30 -6.16 20.73
N GLU A 26 -1.85 -5.39 21.68
CA GLU A 26 -2.22 -5.91 23.00
C GLU A 26 -3.23 -7.05 22.86
N TYR A 27 -4.30 -6.83 22.10
CA TYR A 27 -5.28 -7.87 21.78
C TYR A 27 -4.61 -9.12 21.16
N LEU A 28 -3.76 -8.92 20.15
CA LEU A 28 -3.16 -9.99 19.38
C LEU A 28 -2.28 -10.92 20.25
N PHE A 29 -1.41 -10.34 21.07
CA PHE A 29 -0.55 -11.11 21.98
C PHE A 29 -1.37 -11.86 23.02
N ASP A 30 -2.40 -11.26 23.57
CA ASP A 30 -3.28 -11.90 24.55
C ASP A 30 -4.17 -12.98 23.92
N ALA A 31 -4.64 -12.79 22.71
CA ALA A 31 -5.43 -13.78 22.00
C ALA A 31 -4.58 -14.99 21.61
N PHE A 32 -3.33 -14.79 21.18
CA PHE A 32 -2.43 -15.90 20.86
C PHE A 32 -2.21 -16.85 22.02
N LYS A 33 -1.99 -16.32 23.24
CA LYS A 33 -1.82 -17.13 24.46
C LYS A 33 -3.00 -18.05 24.80
N LYS A 34 -4.16 -17.81 24.20
CA LYS A 34 -5.38 -18.61 24.38
C LYS A 34 -5.52 -19.73 23.35
N THR A 35 -4.67 -19.77 22.32
CA THR A 35 -4.63 -20.83 21.32
C THR A 35 -3.87 -22.06 21.81
N GLU A 36 -4.04 -23.19 21.13
CA GLU A 36 -3.30 -24.42 21.44
C GLU A 36 -1.79 -24.22 21.27
N GLU A 37 -1.36 -23.49 20.24
CA GLU A 37 0.04 -23.18 19.94
C GLU A 37 0.64 -22.19 20.95
N GLY A 38 -0.18 -21.25 21.43
CA GLY A 38 0.25 -20.16 22.29
C GLY A 38 0.10 -20.39 23.79
N LYS A 39 -0.67 -21.41 24.24
CA LYS A 39 -0.98 -21.60 25.68
C LYS A 39 0.23 -21.80 26.58
N ASN A 40 1.34 -22.28 26.03
CA ASN A 40 2.61 -22.45 26.73
C ASN A 40 3.63 -21.35 26.39
N VAL A 41 3.20 -20.27 25.73
CA VAL A 41 4.06 -19.14 25.36
C VAL A 41 3.85 -17.98 26.34
N GLU A 42 4.97 -17.40 26.77
CA GLU A 42 5.01 -16.12 27.47
C GLU A 42 5.79 -15.12 26.64
N PHE A 43 5.25 -13.90 26.50
CA PHE A 43 5.95 -12.81 25.87
C PHE A 43 6.70 -11.98 26.90
N LYS A 44 7.95 -11.67 26.60
CA LYS A 44 8.74 -10.70 27.35
C LYS A 44 8.98 -9.49 26.47
N PHE A 45 8.39 -8.36 26.87
CA PHE A 45 8.45 -7.13 26.11
C PHE A 45 9.59 -6.21 26.57
N GLU A 46 10.28 -5.62 25.58
CA GLU A 46 10.98 -4.36 25.70
C GLU A 46 10.16 -3.33 24.94
N GLU A 47 9.79 -2.22 25.57
CA GLU A 47 8.96 -1.20 24.94
C GLU A 47 9.81 -0.02 24.45
N ILE A 48 9.64 0.34 23.18
CA ILE A 48 10.28 1.50 22.56
C ILE A 48 9.19 2.32 21.87
N PRO A 49 8.76 3.47 22.41
CA PRO A 49 7.52 4.14 22.01
C PRO A 49 7.58 4.92 20.69
N THR A 50 8.66 4.82 19.92
CA THR A 50 8.79 5.48 18.63
C THR A 50 9.33 4.53 17.57
N THR A 51 8.76 4.60 16.36
CA THR A 51 9.18 3.78 15.21
C THR A 51 10.64 4.04 14.84
N ASP A 52 11.09 5.30 14.88
CA ASP A 52 12.47 5.65 14.53
C ASP A 52 13.48 5.02 15.49
N ALA A 53 13.25 5.13 16.81
CA ALA A 53 14.11 4.51 17.81
C ALA A 53 14.10 2.98 17.70
N TYR A 54 12.93 2.39 17.44
CA TYR A 54 12.78 0.97 17.17
C TYR A 54 13.64 0.54 15.97
N ASN A 55 13.51 1.20 14.83
CA ASN A 55 14.25 0.88 13.62
C ASN A 55 15.78 1.00 13.80
N GLN A 56 16.24 2.02 14.53
CA GLN A 56 17.65 2.17 14.87
C GLN A 56 18.14 1.02 15.74
N LYS A 57 17.35 0.64 16.75
CA LYS A 57 17.66 -0.49 17.65
C LYS A 57 17.77 -1.81 16.87
N ILE A 58 16.78 -2.11 16.01
CA ILE A 58 16.79 -3.35 15.23
C ILE A 58 18.01 -3.42 14.30
N LYS A 59 18.39 -2.35 13.61
CA LYS A 59 19.58 -2.32 12.77
C LYS A 59 20.86 -2.61 13.58
N LEU A 60 20.95 -2.07 14.79
CA LEU A 60 22.07 -2.33 15.69
C LEU A 60 22.09 -3.81 16.12
N LEU A 61 20.94 -4.38 16.48
CA LEU A 61 20.81 -5.77 16.93
C LEU A 61 21.06 -6.77 15.79
N ILE A 62 20.76 -6.44 14.54
CA ILE A 62 21.16 -7.24 13.37
C ILE A 62 22.70 -7.39 13.36
N SER A 63 23.43 -6.29 13.61
CA SER A 63 24.90 -6.31 13.62
C SER A 63 25.47 -7.08 14.81
N SER A 64 24.90 -6.93 16.01
CA SER A 64 25.35 -7.63 17.23
C SER A 64 24.90 -9.10 17.30
N GLY A 65 23.81 -9.45 16.64
CA GLY A 65 23.25 -10.79 16.62
C GLY A 65 22.29 -11.11 17.76
N ASP A 66 21.82 -10.10 18.49
CA ASP A 66 20.92 -10.24 19.65
C ASP A 66 19.49 -9.79 19.31
N LEU A 67 18.98 -10.20 18.14
CA LEU A 67 17.61 -9.92 17.73
C LEU A 67 16.58 -10.50 18.71
N PRO A 68 15.43 -9.84 18.90
CA PRO A 68 14.31 -10.44 19.60
C PRO A 68 13.80 -11.69 18.86
N ASP A 69 13.10 -12.57 19.58
CA ASP A 69 12.60 -13.83 19.01
C ASP A 69 11.56 -13.55 17.89
N ILE A 70 10.74 -12.49 18.04
CA ILE A 70 9.88 -11.93 16.99
C ILE A 70 10.37 -10.53 16.71
N VAL A 71 10.64 -10.24 15.43
CA VAL A 71 11.06 -8.93 14.92
C VAL A 71 9.87 -8.31 14.19
N LEU A 72 9.18 -7.39 14.85
CA LEU A 72 8.08 -6.65 14.25
C LEU A 72 8.60 -5.76 13.11
N ASN A 73 7.81 -5.59 12.06
CA ASN A 73 8.19 -4.66 10.99
C ASN A 73 8.08 -3.21 11.49
N GLY A 74 9.07 -2.39 11.16
CA GLY A 74 9.09 -0.97 11.48
C GLY A 74 8.85 -0.07 10.26
N GLY A 75 8.24 -0.61 9.21
CA GLY A 75 7.97 0.12 7.97
C GLY A 75 9.13 0.20 6.99
N ASN A 76 10.36 -0.09 7.41
CA ASN A 76 11.53 -0.13 6.53
C ASN A 76 11.80 -1.55 6.04
N ASN A 77 12.05 -1.72 4.73
CA ASN A 77 12.45 -3.02 4.20
C ASN A 77 13.91 -3.32 4.58
N ILE A 78 14.08 -4.11 5.64
CA ILE A 78 15.37 -4.59 6.13
C ILE A 78 15.61 -6.07 5.81
N THR A 79 14.76 -6.69 5.00
CA THR A 79 14.80 -8.13 4.73
C THR A 79 16.16 -8.59 4.22
N ALA A 80 16.71 -7.93 3.21
CA ALA A 80 18.04 -8.28 2.68
C ALA A 80 19.14 -8.13 3.73
N LEU A 81 19.11 -7.05 4.53
CA LEU A 81 20.08 -6.80 5.59
C LEU A 81 20.03 -7.90 6.66
N ALA A 82 18.82 -8.25 7.12
CA ALA A 82 18.60 -9.27 8.13
C ALA A 82 18.97 -10.67 7.60
N ALA A 83 18.57 -11.01 6.38
CA ALA A 83 18.90 -12.28 5.74
C ALA A 83 20.42 -12.47 5.56
N LYS A 84 21.12 -11.45 5.03
CA LYS A 84 22.60 -11.47 4.89
C LYS A 84 23.33 -11.67 6.21
N SER A 85 22.77 -11.17 7.30
CA SER A 85 23.36 -11.34 8.63
C SER A 85 23.33 -12.81 9.11
N GLY A 86 22.46 -13.64 8.54
CA GLY A 86 22.19 -15.01 9.00
C GLY A 86 21.51 -15.08 10.37
N LYS A 87 20.86 -13.97 10.80
CA LYS A 87 20.28 -13.83 12.14
C LYS A 87 18.77 -14.03 12.18
N VAL A 88 18.13 -14.11 11.03
CA VAL A 88 16.69 -14.38 10.89
C VAL A 88 16.45 -15.72 10.21
N THR A 89 15.33 -16.33 10.55
CA THR A 89 14.96 -17.66 10.03
C THR A 89 14.41 -17.55 8.61
N ASP A 90 14.89 -18.42 7.71
CA ASP A 90 14.26 -18.74 6.45
C ASP A 90 12.93 -19.47 6.71
N ILE A 91 11.83 -18.85 6.34
CA ILE A 91 10.48 -19.40 6.58
C ILE A 91 9.85 -20.04 5.35
N THR A 92 10.60 -20.17 4.25
CA THR A 92 10.11 -20.74 2.98
C THR A 92 9.51 -22.13 3.17
N GLU A 93 10.21 -23.00 3.90
CA GLU A 93 9.75 -24.37 4.14
C GLU A 93 8.46 -24.44 4.96
N TYR A 94 8.24 -23.50 5.88
CA TYR A 94 7.00 -23.42 6.67
C TYR A 94 5.80 -23.03 5.78
N LEU A 95 6.01 -22.10 4.85
CA LEU A 95 4.99 -21.72 3.87
C LEU A 95 4.72 -22.86 2.89
N ASP A 96 5.74 -23.54 2.40
CA ASP A 96 5.59 -24.64 1.44
C ASP A 96 4.86 -25.85 2.03
N LYS A 97 4.99 -26.06 3.34
CA LYS A 97 4.27 -27.12 4.08
C LYS A 97 2.84 -26.73 4.45
N ASP A 98 2.47 -25.46 4.29
CA ASP A 98 1.15 -24.91 4.63
C ASP A 98 0.59 -24.10 3.46
N PRO A 99 0.03 -24.77 2.43
CA PRO A 99 -0.49 -24.11 1.25
C PRO A 99 -1.62 -23.11 1.54
N GLU A 100 -2.41 -23.33 2.58
CA GLU A 100 -3.50 -22.43 2.98
C GLU A 100 -2.92 -21.12 3.52
N TRP A 101 -1.89 -21.20 4.36
CA TRP A 101 -1.20 -20.02 4.85
C TRP A 101 -0.49 -19.27 3.71
N LYS A 102 0.24 -20.01 2.86
CA LYS A 102 0.94 -19.42 1.71
C LYS A 102 -0.01 -18.68 0.77
N ALA A 103 -1.22 -19.22 0.55
CA ALA A 103 -2.25 -18.63 -0.33
C ALA A 103 -2.83 -17.29 0.21
N MET A 104 -2.56 -16.93 1.45
CA MET A 104 -2.95 -15.61 2.00
C MET A 104 -2.16 -14.46 1.36
N PHE A 105 -1.00 -14.74 0.77
CA PHE A 105 -0.06 -13.75 0.24
C PHE A 105 0.01 -13.84 -1.29
N SER A 106 0.14 -12.69 -1.94
CA SER A 106 0.48 -12.65 -3.37
C SER A 106 1.95 -13.01 -3.58
N ASP A 107 2.29 -13.41 -4.81
CA ASP A 107 3.69 -13.64 -5.19
C ASP A 107 4.55 -12.38 -4.94
N GLN A 108 3.98 -11.20 -5.17
CA GLN A 108 4.65 -9.91 -4.93
C GLN A 108 4.93 -9.66 -3.45
N ASP A 109 3.98 -9.99 -2.55
CA ASP A 109 4.17 -9.86 -1.11
C ASP A 109 5.33 -10.74 -0.63
N LEU A 110 5.40 -11.97 -1.12
CA LEU A 110 6.46 -12.91 -0.76
C LEU A 110 7.79 -12.54 -1.41
N GLU A 111 7.82 -12.12 -2.67
CA GLU A 111 9.04 -11.66 -3.34
C GLU A 111 9.65 -10.44 -2.64
N PHE A 112 8.82 -9.46 -2.27
CA PHE A 112 9.25 -8.26 -1.54
C PHE A 112 9.89 -8.61 -0.18
N ASN A 113 9.45 -9.67 0.46
CA ASN A 113 9.93 -10.18 1.73
C ASN A 113 10.96 -11.31 1.59
N SER A 114 11.55 -11.44 0.41
CA SER A 114 12.54 -12.47 0.07
C SER A 114 13.94 -11.89 -0.14
N TYR A 115 14.91 -12.76 0.06
CA TYR A 115 16.30 -12.52 -0.30
C TYR A 115 16.89 -13.80 -0.89
N GLU A 116 17.52 -13.72 -2.07
CA GLU A 116 18.07 -14.86 -2.81
C GLU A 116 17.07 -16.04 -2.96
N GLY A 117 15.81 -15.71 -3.26
CA GLY A 117 14.74 -16.67 -3.50
C GLY A 117 14.16 -17.35 -2.25
N LYS A 118 14.51 -16.87 -1.05
CA LYS A 118 14.03 -17.37 0.24
C LYS A 118 13.22 -16.29 0.96
N VAL A 119 12.11 -16.67 1.54
CA VAL A 119 11.22 -15.78 2.29
C VAL A 119 11.68 -15.66 3.73
N TYR A 120 11.83 -14.44 4.23
CA TYR A 120 12.25 -14.17 5.61
C TYR A 120 11.21 -13.36 6.40
N GLY A 121 10.36 -12.58 5.75
CA GLY A 121 9.33 -11.78 6.39
C GLY A 121 7.93 -12.20 6.01
N ILE A 122 7.00 -12.12 6.95
CA ILE A 122 5.57 -12.32 6.73
C ILE A 122 4.88 -10.95 6.81
N PRO A 123 4.37 -10.40 5.69
CA PRO A 123 3.66 -9.14 5.72
C PRO A 123 2.34 -9.29 6.47
N VAL A 124 2.01 -8.30 7.30
CA VAL A 124 0.80 -8.30 8.14
C VAL A 124 -0.27 -7.33 7.64
N SER A 125 0.09 -6.49 6.68
CA SER A 125 -0.80 -5.55 6.02
C SER A 125 -0.29 -5.24 4.62
N LYS A 126 -1.08 -4.50 3.84
CA LYS A 126 -0.66 -3.91 2.57
C LYS A 126 -1.19 -2.50 2.43
N GLU A 127 -0.58 -1.71 1.55
CA GLU A 127 -1.11 -0.42 1.13
C GLU A 127 -1.78 -0.58 -0.22
N ILE A 128 -2.98 -0.03 -0.36
CA ILE A 128 -3.74 -0.05 -1.61
C ILE A 128 -4.18 1.36 -1.99
N SER A 129 -4.29 1.60 -3.29
CA SER A 129 -4.84 2.84 -3.83
C SER A 129 -5.81 2.56 -4.96
N TYR A 130 -6.82 3.39 -5.04
CA TYR A 130 -7.93 3.33 -5.99
C TYR A 130 -8.48 4.76 -6.20
N ILE A 131 -9.63 4.91 -6.85
CA ILE A 131 -10.22 6.21 -7.12
C ILE A 131 -11.41 6.45 -6.19
N TYR A 132 -11.39 7.56 -5.47
CA TYR A 132 -12.61 8.15 -4.89
C TYR A 132 -13.30 9.06 -5.91
N TYR A 133 -14.62 9.02 -5.95
CA TYR A 133 -15.41 9.93 -6.77
C TYR A 133 -16.54 10.59 -5.98
N ASN A 134 -16.91 11.79 -6.39
CA ASN A 134 -18.02 12.54 -5.80
C ASN A 134 -19.31 12.17 -6.53
N LYS A 135 -20.22 11.50 -5.83
CA LYS A 135 -21.52 11.02 -6.37
C LYS A 135 -22.39 12.18 -6.87
N ASP A 136 -22.40 13.31 -6.17
CA ASP A 136 -23.21 14.47 -6.55
C ASP A 136 -22.71 15.10 -7.86
N LEU A 137 -21.38 15.18 -8.04
CA LEU A 137 -20.80 15.71 -9.28
C LEU A 137 -21.03 14.79 -10.47
N PHE A 138 -20.95 13.47 -10.26
CA PHE A 138 -21.31 12.49 -11.29
C PHE A 138 -22.77 12.61 -11.69
N LYS A 139 -23.67 12.66 -10.72
CA LYS A 139 -25.10 12.87 -10.97
C LYS A 139 -25.39 14.17 -11.70
N LYS A 140 -24.74 15.28 -11.32
CA LYS A 140 -24.85 16.57 -11.99
C LYS A 140 -24.40 16.51 -13.45
N ALA A 141 -23.40 15.68 -13.75
CA ALA A 141 -22.93 15.45 -15.12
C ALA A 141 -23.81 14.47 -15.92
N GLY A 142 -24.77 13.81 -15.29
CA GLY A 142 -25.56 12.74 -15.90
C GLY A 142 -24.78 11.46 -16.10
N LEU A 143 -23.74 11.25 -15.30
CA LEU A 143 -22.91 10.05 -15.31
C LEU A 143 -23.35 9.06 -14.23
N GLU A 144 -23.34 7.79 -14.60
CA GLU A 144 -23.34 6.68 -13.65
C GLU A 144 -21.90 6.17 -13.48
N ALA A 145 -21.46 6.06 -12.23
CA ALA A 145 -20.16 5.47 -11.94
C ALA A 145 -20.21 3.97 -12.24
N PRO A 146 -19.12 3.37 -12.76
CA PRO A 146 -19.05 1.93 -12.94
C PRO A 146 -19.06 1.22 -11.59
N ASP A 147 -19.63 0.00 -11.53
CA ASP A 147 -19.67 -0.80 -10.30
C ASP A 147 -18.27 -1.18 -9.79
N VAL A 148 -17.32 -1.37 -10.70
CA VAL A 148 -15.94 -1.73 -10.36
C VAL A 148 -14.94 -0.74 -10.94
N ALA A 149 -14.94 -0.55 -12.26
CA ALA A 149 -14.01 0.32 -12.99
C ALA A 149 -14.55 0.62 -14.39
N TYR A 150 -14.09 1.70 -15.01
CA TYR A 150 -14.20 1.83 -16.45
C TYR A 150 -13.45 0.69 -17.15
N GLU A 151 -14.02 0.15 -18.21
CA GLU A 151 -13.42 -0.98 -18.92
C GLU A 151 -12.07 -0.60 -19.54
N THR A 152 -12.00 0.61 -20.09
CA THR A 152 -10.80 1.15 -20.73
C THR A 152 -10.50 2.58 -20.27
N TRP A 153 -9.26 3.02 -20.48
CA TRP A 153 -8.88 4.42 -20.28
C TRP A 153 -9.63 5.36 -21.23
N ASP A 154 -9.97 4.92 -22.44
CA ASP A 154 -10.77 5.71 -23.38
C ASP A 154 -12.19 5.97 -22.83
N ASP A 155 -12.82 4.99 -22.20
CA ASP A 155 -14.12 5.17 -21.56
C ASP A 155 -14.04 6.13 -20.36
N PHE A 156 -12.96 6.03 -19.58
CA PHE A 156 -12.65 6.99 -18.52
C PHE A 156 -12.49 8.41 -19.06
N TYR A 157 -11.76 8.61 -20.17
CA TYR A 157 -11.60 9.94 -20.78
C TYR A 157 -12.91 10.48 -21.33
N LYS A 158 -13.80 9.64 -21.87
CA LYS A 158 -15.16 10.08 -22.27
C LYS A 158 -15.95 10.59 -21.07
N ALA A 159 -15.84 9.94 -19.91
CA ALA A 159 -16.46 10.42 -18.67
C ALA A 159 -15.84 11.75 -18.23
N CYS A 160 -14.52 11.91 -18.30
CA CYS A 160 -13.83 13.17 -18.04
C CYS A 160 -14.31 14.30 -18.97
N ASP A 161 -14.48 14.03 -20.26
CA ASP A 161 -14.99 15.01 -21.23
C ASP A 161 -16.44 15.40 -20.92
N THR A 162 -17.27 14.45 -20.48
CA THR A 162 -18.64 14.71 -20.02
C THR A 162 -18.65 15.63 -18.79
N LEU A 163 -17.81 15.36 -17.78
CA LEU A 163 -17.66 16.22 -16.60
C LEU A 163 -17.25 17.64 -17.01
N LYS A 164 -16.26 17.79 -17.87
CA LYS A 164 -15.82 19.09 -18.40
C LYS A 164 -16.92 19.84 -19.11
N SER A 165 -17.76 19.16 -19.91
CA SER A 165 -18.90 19.77 -20.60
C SER A 165 -19.91 20.37 -19.64
N LYS A 166 -19.90 19.97 -18.37
CA LYS A 166 -20.75 20.52 -17.30
C LYS A 166 -19.97 21.45 -16.35
N ASN A 167 -18.79 21.93 -16.78
CA ASN A 167 -17.89 22.76 -15.98
C ASN A 167 -17.46 22.11 -14.65
N ILE A 168 -17.29 20.80 -14.65
CA ILE A 168 -16.77 20.04 -13.53
C ILE A 168 -15.35 19.58 -13.87
N THR A 169 -14.38 19.91 -13.03
CA THR A 169 -13.01 19.42 -13.16
C THR A 169 -12.96 17.93 -12.86
N PRO A 170 -12.46 17.08 -13.79
CA PRO A 170 -12.54 15.63 -13.63
C PRO A 170 -11.71 15.07 -12.50
N VAL A 171 -10.40 15.38 -12.45
CA VAL A 171 -9.44 14.67 -11.58
C VAL A 171 -8.57 15.64 -10.79
N SER A 172 -8.15 15.19 -9.60
CA SER A 172 -7.14 15.87 -8.81
C SER A 172 -5.76 15.31 -9.14
N MET A 173 -4.81 16.22 -9.38
CA MET A 173 -3.40 15.90 -9.66
C MET A 173 -2.52 16.97 -9.00
N ASP A 174 -1.29 16.60 -8.68
CA ASP A 174 -0.26 17.48 -8.15
C ASP A 174 1.01 17.41 -9.00
N THR A 175 1.84 18.43 -8.95
CA THR A 175 3.14 18.45 -9.66
C THR A 175 4.29 18.95 -8.78
N ALA A 176 3.98 19.42 -7.57
CA ALA A 176 4.97 19.83 -6.61
C ALA A 176 5.30 18.70 -5.61
N ASP A 177 6.37 18.89 -4.88
CA ASP A 177 6.91 17.91 -3.96
C ASP A 177 7.23 16.59 -4.68
N LEU A 178 6.56 15.50 -4.34
CA LEU A 178 6.75 14.21 -5.00
C LEU A 178 5.82 13.98 -6.20
N GLY A 179 4.81 14.83 -6.41
CA GLY A 179 3.77 14.60 -7.42
C GLY A 179 3.02 13.29 -7.15
N TRP A 180 2.62 13.07 -5.90
CA TRP A 180 2.14 11.76 -5.45
C TRP A 180 0.82 11.34 -6.09
N LEU A 181 -0.15 12.26 -6.22
CA LEU A 181 -1.42 11.97 -6.91
C LEU A 181 -1.19 11.66 -8.39
N SER A 182 -0.33 12.46 -9.06
CA SER A 182 0.03 12.22 -10.46
C SER A 182 0.75 10.90 -10.65
N ASN A 183 1.54 10.49 -9.66
CA ASN A 183 2.19 9.18 -9.65
C ASN A 183 1.19 8.02 -9.52
N LEU A 184 0.14 8.17 -8.73
CA LEU A 184 -0.92 7.15 -8.65
C LEU A 184 -1.60 6.95 -10.01
N TRP A 185 -1.91 8.03 -10.72
CA TRP A 185 -2.42 7.95 -12.10
C TRP A 185 -1.42 7.29 -13.05
N TYR A 186 -0.14 7.68 -12.96
CA TYR A 186 0.91 7.15 -13.82
C TYR A 186 1.15 5.66 -13.60
N SER A 187 1.22 5.23 -12.35
CA SER A 187 1.33 3.82 -11.99
C SER A 187 0.16 3.00 -12.56
N GLY A 188 -1.05 3.55 -12.50
CA GLY A 188 -2.24 2.92 -13.08
C GLY A 188 -2.19 2.83 -14.61
N LEU A 189 -1.77 3.90 -15.28
CA LEU A 189 -1.63 3.93 -16.74
C LEU A 189 -0.66 2.86 -17.25
N ILE A 190 0.44 2.63 -16.55
CA ILE A 190 1.39 1.59 -16.89
C ILE A 190 0.88 0.22 -16.42
N GLY A 191 0.47 0.11 -15.15
CA GLY A 191 0.13 -1.16 -14.50
C GLY A 191 -1.08 -1.88 -15.11
N THR A 192 -1.96 -1.15 -15.81
CA THR A 192 -3.13 -1.68 -16.52
C THR A 192 -2.93 -1.81 -18.03
N ALA A 193 -1.73 -1.52 -18.54
CA ALA A 193 -1.41 -1.60 -19.97
C ALA A 193 -1.03 -3.04 -20.39
N GLY A 194 -1.92 -4.00 -20.06
CA GLY A 194 -1.72 -5.41 -20.35
C GLY A 194 -0.68 -6.08 -19.43
N GLU A 195 -0.33 -7.31 -19.76
CA GLU A 195 0.60 -8.10 -18.95
C GLU A 195 2.00 -7.49 -18.88
N GLU A 196 2.48 -6.89 -19.98
CA GLU A 196 3.81 -6.26 -20.03
C GLU A 196 3.88 -5.03 -19.13
N GLY A 197 2.86 -4.18 -19.15
CA GLY A 197 2.79 -3.00 -18.28
C GLY A 197 2.65 -3.38 -16.81
N ASN A 198 1.84 -4.39 -16.53
CA ASN A 198 1.69 -4.92 -15.17
C ASN A 198 3.02 -5.49 -14.66
N LYS A 199 3.71 -6.29 -15.47
CA LYS A 199 5.03 -6.82 -15.14
C LYS A 199 6.06 -5.69 -14.90
N PHE A 200 6.04 -4.65 -15.73
CA PHE A 200 6.94 -3.51 -15.56
C PHE A 200 6.77 -2.84 -14.19
N MET A 201 5.53 -2.55 -13.79
CA MET A 201 5.24 -1.93 -12.50
C MET A 201 5.48 -2.85 -11.29
N ASN A 202 5.60 -4.15 -11.50
CA ASN A 202 5.93 -5.13 -10.47
C ASN A 202 7.41 -5.57 -10.49
N THR A 203 8.23 -4.94 -11.32
CA THR A 203 9.67 -5.21 -11.40
C THR A 203 10.44 -4.25 -10.53
N MET A 204 11.27 -4.79 -9.63
CA MET A 204 12.18 -4.00 -8.80
C MET A 204 13.30 -3.40 -9.64
N TYR A 205 13.54 -2.11 -9.45
CA TYR A 205 14.65 -1.36 -10.05
C TYR A 205 14.73 -1.45 -11.58
N PRO A 206 13.66 -1.08 -12.31
CA PRO A 206 13.71 -1.02 -13.77
C PRO A 206 14.83 -0.05 -14.22
N THR A 207 15.46 -0.38 -15.33
CA THR A 207 16.58 0.42 -15.88
C THR A 207 16.26 1.07 -17.23
N ASP A 208 15.16 0.68 -17.87
CA ASP A 208 14.73 1.22 -19.15
C ASP A 208 13.24 1.61 -19.12
N TYR A 209 12.98 2.90 -19.32
CA TYR A 209 11.66 3.52 -19.34
C TYR A 209 11.25 3.97 -20.76
N THR A 210 12.00 3.59 -21.78
CA THR A 210 11.84 4.09 -23.16
C THR A 210 10.98 3.20 -24.04
N SER A 211 10.40 2.13 -23.52
CA SER A 211 9.47 1.29 -24.29
C SER A 211 8.26 2.09 -24.76
N ASP A 212 7.67 1.73 -25.87
CA ASP A 212 6.47 2.39 -26.42
C ASP A 212 5.33 2.40 -25.41
N LEU A 213 5.21 1.35 -24.59
CA LEU A 213 4.21 1.24 -23.55
C LEU A 213 4.37 2.32 -22.48
N VAL A 214 5.57 2.52 -21.95
CA VAL A 214 5.85 3.53 -20.91
C VAL A 214 5.77 4.94 -21.50
N VAL A 215 6.25 5.14 -22.72
CA VAL A 215 6.12 6.43 -23.43
C VAL A 215 4.65 6.78 -23.64
N ASN A 216 3.81 5.83 -24.08
CA ASN A 216 2.37 6.05 -24.25
C ASN A 216 1.68 6.40 -22.91
N ALA A 217 2.01 5.71 -21.83
CA ALA A 217 1.48 6.06 -20.50
C ALA A 217 1.91 7.47 -20.08
N THR A 218 3.12 7.89 -20.41
CA THR A 218 3.62 9.25 -20.14
C THR A 218 2.89 10.30 -20.98
N GLU A 219 2.57 10.02 -22.25
CA GLU A 219 1.74 10.88 -23.08
C GLU A 219 0.33 11.06 -22.50
N GLN A 220 -0.26 9.98 -21.96
CA GLN A 220 -1.56 10.04 -21.30
C GLN A 220 -1.50 10.83 -19.99
N LEU A 221 -0.44 10.67 -19.17
CA LEU A 221 -0.23 11.48 -17.98
C LEU A 221 -0.15 12.98 -18.34
N GLN A 222 0.61 13.33 -19.38
CA GLN A 222 0.69 14.70 -19.88
C GLN A 222 -0.66 15.23 -20.35
N LYS A 223 -1.44 14.41 -21.05
CA LYS A 223 -2.81 14.74 -21.48
C LYS A 223 -3.71 15.03 -20.27
N MET A 224 -3.65 14.22 -19.23
CA MET A 224 -4.43 14.41 -18.01
C MET A 224 -4.07 15.72 -17.32
N LEU A 225 -2.78 15.99 -17.14
CA LEU A 225 -2.28 17.23 -16.55
C LEU A 225 -2.69 18.47 -17.31
N LYS A 226 -2.77 18.41 -18.64
CA LYS A 226 -3.17 19.53 -19.49
C LYS A 226 -4.68 19.76 -19.55
N ASN A 227 -5.49 18.70 -19.52
CA ASN A 227 -6.89 18.79 -19.91
C ASN A 227 -7.89 18.49 -18.79
N TYR A 228 -7.52 17.75 -17.74
CA TYR A 228 -8.50 17.14 -16.85
C TYR A 228 -8.34 17.51 -15.37
N THR A 229 -7.36 18.33 -15.02
CA THR A 229 -7.12 18.75 -13.64
C THR A 229 -7.29 20.26 -13.45
N THR A 230 -7.12 20.73 -12.22
CA THR A 230 -7.21 22.14 -11.87
C THR A 230 -6.02 22.93 -12.42
N ALA A 231 -6.20 24.22 -12.67
CA ALA A 231 -5.11 25.07 -13.18
C ALA A 231 -3.93 25.19 -12.19
N ASP A 232 -4.21 25.14 -10.90
CA ASP A 232 -3.22 25.22 -9.82
C ASP A 232 -2.53 23.89 -9.53
N ALA A 233 -2.84 22.82 -10.24
CA ALA A 233 -2.07 21.56 -10.21
C ALA A 233 -0.61 21.78 -10.64
N LEU A 234 -0.37 22.75 -11.52
CA LEU A 234 0.97 23.19 -11.86
C LEU A 234 1.59 23.96 -10.68
N GLY A 235 2.55 23.31 -10.00
CA GLY A 235 3.12 23.80 -8.74
C GLY A 235 2.26 23.49 -7.51
N GLY A 236 1.16 22.76 -7.69
CA GLY A 236 0.26 22.37 -6.62
C GLY A 236 0.82 21.22 -5.79
N LYS A 237 0.63 21.35 -4.47
CA LYS A 237 1.02 20.34 -3.47
C LYS A 237 -0.15 19.42 -3.14
N TYR A 238 0.15 18.23 -2.67
CA TYR A 238 -0.82 17.22 -2.29
C TYR A 238 -1.99 17.76 -1.46
N ASP A 239 -1.71 18.46 -0.36
CA ASP A 239 -2.75 18.92 0.57
C ASP A 239 -3.76 19.85 -0.11
N THR A 240 -3.30 20.77 -0.96
CA THR A 240 -4.18 21.68 -1.73
C THR A 240 -5.02 20.89 -2.72
N MET A 241 -4.39 19.95 -3.44
CA MET A 241 -5.07 19.17 -4.47
C MET A 241 -6.09 18.19 -3.86
N ALA A 242 -5.79 17.59 -2.70
CA ALA A 242 -6.74 16.78 -1.96
C ALA A 242 -7.92 17.62 -1.43
N THR A 243 -7.65 18.85 -0.98
CA THR A 243 -8.68 19.78 -0.49
C THR A 243 -9.71 20.15 -1.56
N HIS A 244 -9.31 20.25 -2.83
CA HIS A 244 -10.27 20.47 -3.94
C HIS A 244 -11.34 19.36 -4.00
N PHE A 245 -10.98 18.11 -3.70
CA PHE A 245 -11.95 17.02 -3.65
C PHE A 245 -12.91 17.18 -2.47
N PHE A 246 -12.40 17.51 -1.27
CA PHE A 246 -13.25 17.76 -0.10
C PHE A 246 -14.24 18.92 -0.31
N ASN A 247 -13.83 19.93 -1.06
CA ASN A 247 -14.66 21.10 -1.37
C ASN A 247 -15.63 20.86 -2.53
N GLY A 248 -15.63 19.68 -3.16
CA GLY A 248 -16.47 19.40 -4.31
C GLY A 248 -16.08 20.17 -5.58
N GLU A 249 -14.82 20.54 -5.73
CA GLU A 249 -14.27 21.27 -6.87
C GLU A 249 -13.74 20.33 -7.95
N VAL A 250 -13.40 19.10 -7.61
CA VAL A 250 -13.00 18.02 -8.53
C VAL A 250 -13.85 16.78 -8.30
N ALA A 251 -14.09 16.03 -9.37
CA ALA A 251 -14.98 14.87 -9.33
C ALA A 251 -14.28 13.60 -8.81
N MET A 252 -12.99 13.44 -9.02
CA MET A 252 -12.25 12.23 -8.69
C MET A 252 -10.89 12.52 -8.06
N LEU A 253 -10.53 11.70 -7.07
CA LEU A 253 -9.25 11.75 -6.35
C LEU A 253 -8.68 10.33 -6.25
N PRO A 254 -7.49 10.05 -6.81
CA PRO A 254 -6.80 8.79 -6.53
C PRO A 254 -6.23 8.85 -5.11
N ASN A 255 -6.51 7.86 -4.28
CA ASN A 255 -6.01 7.81 -2.91
C ASN A 255 -6.25 6.42 -2.30
N GLY A 256 -6.05 6.27 -1.01
CA GLY A 256 -6.20 5.02 -0.29
C GLY A 256 -7.11 5.10 0.94
N PRO A 257 -7.27 3.98 1.65
CA PRO A 257 -8.23 3.83 2.77
C PRO A 257 -8.01 4.80 3.93
N TRP A 258 -6.78 5.28 4.11
CA TRP A 258 -6.43 6.26 5.14
C TRP A 258 -7.18 7.59 5.05
N MET A 259 -7.79 7.89 3.88
CA MET A 259 -8.60 9.09 3.69
C MET A 259 -10.02 8.98 4.28
N ILE A 260 -10.51 7.79 4.55
CA ILE A 260 -11.90 7.58 4.98
C ILE A 260 -12.24 8.33 6.27
N PRO A 261 -11.38 8.34 7.31
CA PRO A 261 -11.63 9.17 8.49
C PRO A 261 -11.74 10.67 8.18
N ASP A 262 -10.98 11.16 7.19
CA ASP A 262 -10.99 12.58 6.81
C ASP A 262 -12.34 12.98 6.17
N PHE A 263 -13.02 12.08 5.47
CA PHE A 263 -14.35 12.33 4.92
C PHE A 263 -15.43 12.50 5.99
N LYS A 264 -15.19 11.99 7.18
CA LYS A 264 -16.08 12.12 8.35
C LYS A 264 -15.74 13.33 9.24
N SER A 265 -14.56 13.91 9.04
CA SER A 265 -14.05 15.01 9.86
C SER A 265 -14.53 16.36 9.35
N THR A 266 -15.27 17.09 10.16
CA THR A 266 -15.75 18.45 9.82
C THR A 266 -14.63 19.49 9.76
N ASP A 267 -13.43 19.17 10.25
CA ASP A 267 -12.25 20.01 10.12
C ASP A 267 -11.65 19.94 8.71
N LYS A 268 -11.95 18.89 7.95
CA LYS A 268 -11.39 18.66 6.61
C LYS A 268 -12.42 18.68 5.49
N ALA A 269 -13.61 18.16 5.73
CA ALA A 269 -14.68 18.03 4.76
C ALA A 269 -16.00 18.61 5.30
N PRO A 270 -16.91 19.09 4.43
CA PRO A 270 -18.24 19.52 4.83
C PRO A 270 -19.02 18.39 5.52
N GLU A 271 -19.93 18.75 6.42
CA GLU A 271 -20.83 17.79 7.05
C GLU A 271 -21.60 16.98 5.98
N GLY A 272 -21.66 15.65 6.16
CA GLY A 272 -22.29 14.73 5.22
C GLY A 272 -21.48 14.41 3.97
N PHE A 273 -20.22 14.86 3.89
CA PHE A 273 -19.35 14.56 2.73
C PHE A 273 -19.10 13.06 2.55
N TYR A 274 -18.94 12.32 3.63
CA TYR A 274 -18.73 10.86 3.60
C TYR A 274 -19.79 10.15 2.73
N ASP A 275 -21.06 10.51 2.85
CA ASP A 275 -22.16 9.88 2.11
C ASP A 275 -22.14 10.18 0.60
N LYS A 276 -21.39 11.22 0.20
CA LYS A 276 -21.22 11.65 -1.19
C LYS A 276 -20.05 10.96 -1.89
N VAL A 277 -19.22 10.24 -1.15
CA VAL A 277 -18.04 9.57 -1.69
C VAL A 277 -18.38 8.15 -2.12
N GLY A 278 -17.97 7.78 -3.32
CA GLY A 278 -17.93 6.42 -3.81
C GLY A 278 -16.51 6.02 -4.18
N ILE A 279 -16.30 4.74 -4.45
CA ILE A 279 -15.01 4.20 -4.87
C ILE A 279 -15.13 3.44 -6.18
N MET A 280 -14.07 3.42 -6.94
CA MET A 280 -13.89 2.54 -8.10
C MET A 280 -12.40 2.25 -8.28
N LEU A 281 -12.09 1.14 -8.94
CA LEU A 281 -10.73 0.83 -9.36
C LEU A 281 -10.32 1.71 -10.55
N LEU A 282 -9.02 1.76 -10.84
CA LEU A 282 -8.53 2.42 -12.02
C LEU A 282 -9.04 1.70 -13.29
N PRO A 283 -9.11 2.41 -14.44
CA PRO A 283 -9.57 1.81 -15.69
C PRO A 283 -8.86 0.50 -16.02
N GLY A 284 -9.60 -0.48 -16.52
CA GLY A 284 -9.12 -1.83 -16.70
C GLY A 284 -9.10 -2.68 -15.43
N SER A 285 -9.78 -2.24 -14.37
CA SER A 285 -9.83 -2.89 -13.06
C SER A 285 -8.45 -2.99 -12.41
N GLY A 286 -7.70 -1.88 -12.42
CA GLY A 286 -6.40 -1.75 -11.80
C GLY A 286 -6.48 -1.28 -10.35
N MET A 287 -5.65 -1.85 -9.50
CA MET A 287 -5.47 -1.42 -8.12
C MET A 287 -3.98 -1.39 -7.78
N GLU A 288 -3.52 -0.26 -7.30
CA GLU A 288 -2.19 -0.22 -6.70
C GLU A 288 -2.21 -1.05 -5.41
N SER A 289 -1.25 -1.93 -5.28
CA SER A 289 -1.07 -2.79 -4.11
C SER A 289 0.42 -2.82 -3.79
N VAL A 290 0.79 -2.12 -2.73
CA VAL A 290 2.19 -2.00 -2.31
C VAL A 290 2.45 -3.03 -1.22
N PRO A 291 3.36 -3.99 -1.45
CA PRO A 291 3.80 -4.90 -0.41
C PRO A 291 4.43 -4.14 0.76
N THR A 292 4.17 -4.60 1.96
CA THR A 292 4.82 -4.05 3.16
C THR A 292 5.92 -4.97 3.66
N PRO A 293 6.95 -4.44 4.35
CA PRO A 293 7.90 -5.27 5.06
C PRO A 293 7.17 -6.14 6.07
N GLY A 294 7.59 -7.40 6.19
CA GLY A 294 6.97 -8.37 7.09
C GLY A 294 7.67 -8.50 8.42
N ASP A 295 6.98 -9.11 9.36
CA ASP A 295 7.53 -9.56 10.62
C ASP A 295 8.47 -10.75 10.39
N MET A 296 9.55 -10.83 11.13
CA MET A 296 10.58 -11.87 10.98
C MET A 296 10.80 -12.65 12.29
N VAL A 297 11.40 -13.81 12.15
CA VAL A 297 11.78 -14.65 13.28
C VAL A 297 13.27 -14.51 13.55
N GLY A 298 13.63 -13.91 14.68
CA GLY A 298 15.01 -13.76 15.14
C GLY A 298 15.46 -14.82 16.16
N ALA A 299 14.54 -15.69 16.58
CA ALA A 299 14.82 -16.77 17.51
C ALA A 299 15.88 -17.74 16.95
N LYS A 300 16.70 -18.30 17.84
CA LYS A 300 17.75 -19.30 17.51
C LYS A 300 17.42 -20.70 18.01
N ASP A 301 16.67 -20.79 19.11
CA ASP A 301 16.22 -22.06 19.67
C ASP A 301 15.08 -22.65 18.81
N PRO A 302 15.13 -23.95 18.43
CA PRO A 302 14.09 -24.53 17.54
C PRO A 302 12.66 -24.46 18.09
N GLU A 303 12.49 -24.61 19.43
CA GLU A 303 11.15 -24.50 20.04
C GLU A 303 10.64 -23.06 19.99
N LYS A 304 11.51 -22.08 20.18
CA LYS A 304 11.17 -20.67 20.03
C LYS A 304 10.88 -20.30 18.58
N ILE A 305 11.66 -20.80 17.61
CA ILE A 305 11.39 -20.62 16.17
C ILE A 305 9.99 -21.13 15.83
N LYS A 306 9.67 -22.35 16.27
CA LYS A 306 8.34 -22.93 16.04
C LYS A 306 7.22 -22.09 16.64
N ALA A 307 7.38 -21.61 17.87
CA ALA A 307 6.39 -20.76 18.53
C ALA A 307 6.26 -19.38 17.84
N ALA A 308 7.37 -18.79 17.42
CA ALA A 308 7.37 -17.52 16.69
C ALA A 308 6.69 -17.64 15.31
N VAL A 309 6.99 -18.71 14.56
CA VAL A 309 6.30 -18.98 13.28
C VAL A 309 4.79 -19.18 13.49
N ALA A 310 4.40 -19.90 14.55
CA ALA A 310 2.99 -20.07 14.90
C ALA A 310 2.31 -18.73 15.22
N PHE A 311 3.01 -17.81 15.87
CA PHE A 311 2.51 -16.45 16.10
C PHE A 311 2.31 -15.69 14.79
N LEU A 312 3.29 -15.69 13.86
CA LEU A 312 3.14 -15.03 12.55
C LEU A 312 1.97 -15.60 11.74
N LYS A 313 1.78 -16.93 11.81
CA LYS A 313 0.62 -17.56 11.17
C LYS A 313 -0.69 -17.12 11.82
N PHE A 314 -0.75 -17.06 13.15
CA PHE A 314 -1.93 -16.60 13.89
C PHE A 314 -2.28 -15.15 13.57
N GLU A 315 -1.30 -14.26 13.52
CA GLU A 315 -1.47 -12.84 13.18
C GLU A 315 -2.10 -12.67 11.80
N THR A 316 -1.74 -13.51 10.85
CA THR A 316 -2.22 -13.42 9.47
C THR A 316 -3.46 -14.27 9.17
N THR A 317 -4.15 -14.80 10.19
CA THR A 317 -5.47 -15.41 9.99
C THR A 317 -6.48 -14.37 9.48
N ALA A 318 -7.48 -14.79 8.71
CA ALA A 318 -8.53 -13.90 8.22
C ALA A 318 -9.20 -13.11 9.36
N GLU A 319 -9.47 -13.76 10.49
CA GLU A 319 -10.06 -13.12 11.68
C GLU A 319 -9.16 -12.00 12.21
N ASN A 320 -7.87 -12.25 12.40
CA ASN A 320 -6.95 -11.25 12.94
C ASN A 320 -6.64 -10.12 11.94
N GLN A 321 -6.60 -10.40 10.65
CA GLN A 321 -6.50 -9.34 9.63
C GLN A 321 -7.72 -8.41 9.67
N LEU A 322 -8.93 -8.93 9.87
CA LEU A 322 -10.12 -8.11 10.04
C LEU A 322 -10.10 -7.33 11.37
N LYS A 323 -9.59 -7.92 12.45
CA LYS A 323 -9.36 -7.22 13.71
C LYS A 323 -8.34 -6.08 13.56
N ALA A 324 -7.25 -6.31 12.84
CA ALA A 324 -6.28 -5.27 12.52
C ALA A 324 -6.90 -4.10 11.75
N LEU A 325 -7.79 -4.39 10.80
CA LEU A 325 -8.54 -3.37 10.08
C LEU A 325 -9.47 -2.58 11.00
N GLU A 326 -10.28 -3.26 11.81
CA GLU A 326 -11.24 -2.62 12.71
C GLU A 326 -10.55 -1.78 13.80
N MET A 327 -9.46 -2.28 14.39
CA MET A 327 -8.81 -1.67 15.55
C MET A 327 -7.71 -0.67 15.17
N ALA A 328 -7.05 -0.87 14.02
CA ALA A 328 -5.86 -0.10 13.63
C ALA A 328 -5.90 0.44 12.19
N GLY A 329 -6.95 0.18 11.41
CA GLY A 329 -7.04 0.60 10.01
C GLY A 329 -6.04 -0.09 9.08
N LEU A 330 -5.43 -1.20 9.50
CA LEU A 330 -4.49 -1.97 8.70
C LEU A 330 -5.24 -2.80 7.65
N GLN A 331 -4.93 -2.59 6.39
CA GLN A 331 -5.56 -3.34 5.31
C GLN A 331 -5.10 -4.79 5.30
N PRO A 332 -6.03 -5.77 5.16
CA PRO A 332 -5.68 -7.18 5.07
C PRO A 332 -4.71 -7.45 3.92
N VAL A 333 -3.76 -8.35 4.14
CA VAL A 333 -2.84 -8.80 3.09
C VAL A 333 -3.59 -9.60 2.03
N SER A 334 -4.48 -10.51 2.45
CA SER A 334 -5.36 -11.23 1.53
C SER A 334 -6.39 -10.30 0.89
N SER A 335 -6.59 -10.44 -0.42
CA SER A 335 -7.63 -9.70 -1.16
C SER A 335 -8.99 -10.40 -1.18
N ASN A 336 -9.07 -11.64 -0.65
CA ASN A 336 -10.26 -12.48 -0.71
C ASN A 336 -10.92 -12.60 0.68
N ASN A 337 -11.25 -11.46 1.29
CA ASN A 337 -11.93 -11.45 2.59
C ASN A 337 -13.43 -11.34 2.41
N GLU A 338 -14.18 -12.12 3.20
CA GLU A 338 -15.61 -11.87 3.37
C GLU A 338 -15.79 -10.53 4.10
N VAL A 339 -16.71 -9.70 3.61
CA VAL A 339 -17.03 -8.41 4.24
C VAL A 339 -17.98 -8.64 5.39
N PRO A 340 -17.59 -8.34 6.65
CA PRO A 340 -18.48 -8.52 7.80
C PRO A 340 -19.70 -7.59 7.73
N GLU A 341 -20.90 -8.11 8.10
CA GLU A 341 -22.09 -7.27 8.18
C GLU A 341 -21.91 -6.09 9.15
N SER A 342 -21.20 -6.30 10.27
CA SER A 342 -20.89 -5.24 11.21
C SER A 342 -20.12 -4.08 10.57
N LEU A 343 -19.22 -4.37 9.61
CA LEU A 343 -18.47 -3.35 8.90
C LEU A 343 -19.35 -2.62 7.87
N LYS A 344 -20.25 -3.34 7.19
CA LYS A 344 -21.22 -2.73 6.26
C LYS A 344 -22.13 -1.71 6.97
N GLU A 345 -22.45 -1.97 8.23
CA GLU A 345 -23.28 -1.08 9.05
C GLU A 345 -22.46 0.11 9.63
N SER A 346 -21.27 -0.15 10.14
CA SER A 346 -20.45 0.84 10.84
C SER A 346 -19.63 1.74 9.91
N ASP A 347 -19.11 1.18 8.82
CA ASP A 347 -18.31 1.89 7.83
C ASP A 347 -18.53 1.32 6.42
N PRO A 348 -19.68 1.68 5.76
CA PRO A 348 -20.02 1.16 4.44
C PRO A 348 -18.93 1.38 3.39
N LEU A 349 -18.23 2.51 3.43
CA LEU A 349 -17.18 2.82 2.46
C LEU A 349 -15.96 1.89 2.65
N MET A 350 -15.58 1.59 3.89
CA MET A 350 -14.53 0.62 4.16
C MET A 350 -14.95 -0.80 3.77
N ALA A 351 -16.23 -1.13 3.94
CA ALA A 351 -16.78 -2.39 3.45
C ALA A 351 -16.66 -2.52 1.92
N GLU A 352 -16.94 -1.44 1.18
CA GLU A 352 -16.72 -1.37 -0.28
C GLU A 352 -15.24 -1.53 -0.63
N VAL A 353 -14.33 -0.95 0.16
CA VAL A 353 -12.86 -1.11 -0.03
C VAL A 353 -12.46 -2.58 0.07
N LEU A 354 -12.96 -3.31 1.06
CA LEU A 354 -12.69 -4.74 1.18
C LEU A 354 -13.25 -5.53 -0.01
N ASP A 355 -14.47 -5.23 -0.42
CA ASP A 355 -15.15 -5.96 -1.50
C ASP A 355 -14.46 -5.73 -2.86
N ILE A 356 -14.09 -4.48 -3.18
CA ILE A 356 -13.56 -4.13 -4.49
C ILE A 356 -12.15 -4.72 -4.74
N GLN A 357 -11.39 -5.01 -3.69
CA GLN A 357 -10.04 -5.58 -3.82
C GLN A 357 -10.05 -6.92 -4.56
N SER A 358 -11.04 -7.77 -4.30
CA SER A 358 -11.18 -9.07 -4.96
C SER A 358 -11.54 -8.99 -6.45
N LYS A 359 -11.94 -7.81 -6.91
CA LYS A 359 -12.37 -7.55 -8.29
C LYS A 359 -11.27 -6.94 -9.15
N ALA A 360 -10.10 -6.66 -8.57
CA ALA A 360 -8.95 -6.14 -9.32
C ALA A 360 -8.44 -7.20 -10.29
N LYS A 361 -8.38 -6.83 -11.58
CA LYS A 361 -7.77 -7.65 -12.63
C LYS A 361 -6.25 -7.49 -12.65
N TYR A 362 -5.78 -6.27 -12.42
CA TYR A 362 -4.37 -5.93 -12.35
C TYR A 362 -4.07 -5.35 -10.97
N THR A 363 -3.12 -5.95 -10.28
CA THR A 363 -2.49 -5.36 -9.10
C THR A 363 -1.05 -5.03 -9.43
N TYR A 364 -0.58 -3.86 -9.01
CA TYR A 364 0.75 -3.38 -9.33
C TYR A 364 1.31 -2.54 -8.19
N GLY A 365 2.64 -2.51 -8.09
CA GLY A 365 3.35 -1.70 -7.10
C GLY A 365 3.42 -0.23 -7.47
N GLN A 366 3.87 0.56 -6.52
CA GLN A 366 4.11 1.98 -6.68
C GLN A 366 5.58 2.23 -7.02
N ASN A 367 5.86 3.23 -7.84
CA ASN A 367 7.24 3.58 -8.19
C ASN A 367 8.11 3.85 -6.96
N GLN A 368 7.58 4.53 -5.94
CA GLN A 368 8.31 4.83 -4.70
C GLN A 368 8.80 3.57 -3.95
N ALA A 369 8.14 2.44 -4.13
CA ALA A 369 8.55 1.18 -3.54
C ALA A 369 9.52 0.36 -4.41
N TYR A 370 9.43 0.52 -5.74
CA TYR A 370 10.11 -0.36 -6.69
C TYR A 370 11.23 0.29 -7.50
N TRP A 371 11.24 1.62 -7.65
CA TRP A 371 12.23 2.30 -8.48
C TRP A 371 13.42 2.78 -7.67
N TYR A 372 14.56 3.01 -8.33
CA TYR A 372 15.71 3.66 -7.71
C TYR A 372 15.35 5.07 -7.23
N GLN A 373 15.89 5.49 -6.09
CA GLN A 373 15.58 6.81 -5.51
C GLN A 373 15.86 7.96 -6.48
N ASN A 374 16.98 7.90 -7.20
CA ASN A 374 17.32 8.94 -8.17
C ASN A 374 16.38 8.98 -9.38
N VAL A 375 15.72 7.89 -9.73
CA VAL A 375 14.65 7.87 -10.74
C VAL A 375 13.40 8.52 -10.21
N ILE A 376 13.02 8.23 -8.96
CA ILE A 376 11.89 8.88 -8.27
C ILE A 376 12.12 10.40 -8.18
N ASP A 377 13.32 10.83 -7.79
CA ASP A 377 13.70 12.24 -7.71
C ASP A 377 13.63 12.90 -9.10
N THR A 378 14.06 12.18 -10.15
CA THR A 378 13.96 12.66 -11.54
C THR A 378 12.51 12.79 -11.98
N PHE A 379 11.66 11.81 -11.69
CA PHE A 379 10.22 11.90 -11.94
C PHE A 379 9.65 13.18 -11.32
N SER A 380 9.88 13.38 -10.04
CA SER A 380 9.32 14.51 -9.28
C SER A 380 9.82 15.86 -9.81
N THR A 381 11.10 15.98 -10.13
CA THR A 381 11.68 17.24 -10.63
C THR A 381 11.32 17.56 -12.06
N GLN A 382 11.07 16.56 -12.90
CA GLN A 382 10.73 16.74 -14.32
C GLN A 382 9.22 16.78 -14.58
N LEU A 383 8.38 16.36 -13.61
CA LEU A 383 6.93 16.34 -13.76
C LEU A 383 6.33 17.72 -14.11
N PRO A 384 6.75 18.85 -13.50
CA PRO A 384 6.30 20.18 -13.90
C PRO A 384 6.63 20.50 -15.35
N GLU A 385 7.80 20.14 -15.84
CA GLU A 385 8.22 20.42 -17.23
C GLU A 385 7.38 19.62 -18.24
N LEU A 386 7.06 18.36 -17.90
CA LEU A 386 6.12 17.54 -18.66
C LEU A 386 4.72 18.19 -18.68
N ALA A 387 4.24 18.65 -17.52
CA ALA A 387 2.92 19.28 -17.37
C ALA A 387 2.81 20.60 -18.14
N TYR A 388 3.86 21.43 -18.12
CA TYR A 388 3.91 22.66 -18.92
C TYR A 388 4.02 22.42 -20.44
N GLY A 389 4.43 21.23 -20.85
CA GLY A 389 4.68 20.90 -22.25
C GLY A 389 6.03 21.36 -22.77
N ASN A 390 6.97 21.65 -21.86
CA ASN A 390 8.36 22.00 -22.19
C ASN A 390 9.18 20.77 -22.58
N MET A 391 8.61 19.60 -22.41
CA MET A 391 9.26 18.30 -22.59
C MET A 391 8.27 17.32 -23.22
N THR A 392 8.75 16.50 -24.15
CA THR A 392 7.97 15.38 -24.70
C THR A 392 7.98 14.19 -23.74
N ALA A 393 7.02 13.28 -23.91
CA ALA A 393 7.00 12.03 -23.16
C ALA A 393 8.27 11.19 -23.38
N LYS A 394 8.80 11.16 -24.60
CA LYS A 394 10.06 10.46 -24.91
C LYS A 394 11.25 11.05 -24.15
N GLU A 395 11.36 12.36 -24.12
CA GLU A 395 12.43 13.06 -23.37
C GLU A 395 12.31 12.79 -21.87
N PHE A 396 11.10 12.80 -21.33
CA PHE A 396 10.83 12.45 -19.93
C PHE A 396 11.28 11.01 -19.61
N CYS A 397 10.86 10.04 -20.41
CA CYS A 397 11.24 8.63 -20.25
C CYS A 397 12.75 8.42 -20.42
N GLN A 398 13.40 9.15 -21.32
CA GLN A 398 14.84 9.11 -21.46
C GLN A 398 15.57 9.61 -20.23
N LYS A 399 15.08 10.69 -19.60
CA LYS A 399 15.66 11.20 -18.35
C LYS A 399 15.54 10.20 -17.20
N LEU A 400 14.41 9.48 -17.09
CA LEU A 400 14.25 8.40 -16.11
C LEU A 400 15.25 7.28 -16.35
N THR A 401 15.43 6.89 -17.61
CA THR A 401 16.39 5.84 -18.01
C THR A 401 17.83 6.27 -17.73
N ASP A 402 18.18 7.52 -18.03
CA ASP A 402 19.53 8.07 -17.76
C ASP A 402 19.82 8.14 -16.25
N ALA A 403 18.80 8.43 -15.44
CA ALA A 403 18.93 8.37 -13.99
C ALA A 403 19.16 6.92 -13.50
N ALA A 404 18.39 5.96 -14.02
CA ALA A 404 18.53 4.55 -13.65
C ALA A 404 19.90 3.97 -13.97
N LYS A 405 20.52 4.37 -15.07
CA LYS A 405 21.87 3.93 -15.48
C LYS A 405 23.01 4.39 -14.57
N LYS A 406 22.74 5.27 -13.62
CA LYS A 406 23.75 5.76 -12.66
C LYS A 406 23.89 4.88 -11.42
N ASN A 407 23.06 3.83 -11.29
CA ASN A 407 23.07 2.91 -10.13
C ASN A 407 23.93 1.65 -10.34
#